data_c5168b46bfddc34a4f1e4a6ef63cf8d8
#
_entry.id   c5168b46bfddc34a4f1e4a6ef63cf8d8
#
_cell.length_a   1.000
_cell.length_b   1.000
_cell.length_c   1.000
_cell.angle_alpha   90.00
_cell.angle_beta   90.00
_cell.angle_gamma   90.00
#
_symmetry.space_group_name_H-M   'P 1'
#
loop_
_entity.id
_entity.type
_entity.pdbx_description
1 polymer ?
#
loop_
_entity_poly.entity_id
_entity_poly.type
_entity_poly.pdbx_seq_one_letter_code
_entity_poly.pdbx_strand_id
1 'polypeptide(L)'
;MKLFQKLVAAPAIISIATGFAVNAAEINSTDLSDYSNSNNLVSLDNFKSDTLFPGDWAYDSLKDLTNSPKFNGKSVSRLEAAAELNNLIAGGEGLMNGAAINRLSDELGSELAIMKGRVDGLEARVNTIEAGSFSDTTTMSGSAGFLIGATDSATESNDTVQFEYIVEVDLNTSFTGEDKLNIEIETGNGLTNVGADKTGLDWGSSNADELKIDDINYTFPLGSWKVAVGDSMDASKTWPNACSMNNMVDNLGDCGASNSVDLSGDVSFSASSGFGDGWEIGFGASGGDGGSNGLFTKESTDAYGLAIGYETDTYGFTAAYSDKDTASYYGLVAYYSPEELPTTFSGGFEAGTPDSGSDTTQWAFGISTELGEGTLSANIGTNGKIAENAEEIYAYDLSYEYPINDSMSITPFVYISETTGTTVDTTGAGAFVSFSF
;
A
#
# COMPACT_ATOMS: atom_id res chain seq x y z
N MET A 1 -0.49 25.13 4.17
CA MET A 1 -1.86 25.15 3.66
C MET A 1 -2.00 25.68 2.22
N LYS A 2 -1.46 26.83 1.80
CA LYS A 2 -1.61 27.29 0.40
C LYS A 2 -0.79 26.49 -0.64
N LEU A 3 0.30 25.88 -0.23
CA LEU A 3 1.10 25.01 -1.11
C LEU A 3 0.42 23.65 -1.30
N PHE A 4 -0.15 23.13 -0.23
CA PHE A 4 -0.91 21.87 -0.19
C PHE A 4 -2.13 21.90 -1.13
N GLN A 5 -2.90 23.00 -1.12
CA GLN A 5 -4.02 23.17 -2.05
C GLN A 5 -3.58 23.24 -3.52
N LYS A 6 -2.33 23.64 -3.80
CA LYS A 6 -1.79 23.63 -5.15
C LYS A 6 -1.29 22.24 -5.57
N LEU A 7 -0.79 21.43 -4.64
CA LEU A 7 -0.34 20.06 -4.92
C LEU A 7 -1.53 19.11 -5.15
N VAL A 8 -2.57 19.21 -4.32
CA VAL A 8 -3.82 18.43 -4.49
C VAL A 8 -4.60 18.86 -5.74
N ALA A 9 -4.40 20.11 -6.22
CA ALA A 9 -4.98 20.59 -7.48
C ALA A 9 -4.14 20.24 -8.72
N ALA A 10 -2.91 19.72 -8.56
CA ALA A 10 -2.04 19.38 -9.68
C ALA A 10 -2.62 18.33 -10.64
N PRO A 11 -3.31 17.28 -10.21
CA PRO A 11 -4.01 16.37 -11.11
C PRO A 11 -5.10 17.06 -11.93
N ALA A 12 -5.83 17.98 -11.30
CA ALA A 12 -6.86 18.76 -11.98
C ALA A 12 -6.26 19.74 -13.00
N ILE A 13 -5.08 20.29 -12.73
CA ILE A 13 -4.38 21.20 -13.64
C ILE A 13 -3.76 20.43 -14.81
N ILE A 14 -3.25 19.21 -14.59
CA ILE A 14 -2.74 18.34 -15.65
C ILE A 14 -3.88 17.88 -16.58
N SER A 15 -5.07 17.59 -16.03
CA SER A 15 -6.27 17.29 -16.82
C SER A 15 -6.70 18.46 -17.70
N ILE A 16 -6.52 19.71 -17.24
CA ILE A 16 -6.81 20.92 -17.99
C ILE A 16 -5.76 21.17 -19.08
N ALA A 17 -4.49 20.84 -18.83
CA ALA A 17 -3.40 21.03 -19.79
C ALA A 17 -3.41 20.01 -20.94
N THR A 18 -4.00 18.81 -20.73
CA THR A 18 -4.08 17.74 -21.76
C THR A 18 -5.34 17.80 -22.63
N GLY A 19 -6.20 18.80 -22.44
CA GLY A 19 -7.40 18.99 -23.27
C GLY A 19 -8.50 17.93 -23.06
N PHE A 20 -8.39 17.08 -22.06
CA PHE A 20 -9.53 16.32 -21.56
C PHE A 20 -10.38 17.28 -20.73
N ALA A 21 -11.25 18.01 -21.42
CA ALA A 21 -12.38 18.64 -20.75
C ALA A 21 -13.18 17.51 -20.08
N VAL A 22 -12.89 17.22 -18.83
CA VAL A 22 -13.93 16.69 -17.96
C VAL A 22 -14.97 17.82 -17.98
N ASN A 23 -16.03 17.64 -18.75
CA ASN A 23 -17.23 18.42 -18.57
C ASN A 23 -17.63 18.14 -17.11
N ALA A 24 -17.13 18.98 -16.19
CA ALA A 24 -17.92 19.26 -15.02
C ALA A 24 -19.24 19.68 -15.62
N ALA A 25 -20.23 18.80 -15.57
CA ALA A 25 -21.58 19.16 -15.96
C ALA A 25 -21.86 20.41 -15.15
N GLU A 26 -21.81 21.57 -15.82
CA GLU A 26 -22.39 22.78 -15.24
C GLU A 26 -23.76 22.33 -14.81
N ILE A 27 -24.02 22.36 -13.50
CA ILE A 27 -25.35 22.17 -12.97
C ILE A 27 -26.12 23.32 -13.60
N ASN A 28 -26.78 22.99 -14.70
CA ASN A 28 -27.53 23.97 -15.44
C ASN A 28 -28.61 24.46 -14.46
N SER A 29 -28.73 25.76 -14.29
CA SER A 29 -29.73 26.37 -13.42
C SER A 29 -31.15 25.95 -13.78
N THR A 30 -31.36 25.42 -14.99
CA THR A 30 -32.61 24.76 -15.42
C THR A 30 -32.83 23.40 -14.75
N ASP A 31 -31.79 22.60 -14.49
CA ASP A 31 -31.93 21.32 -13.78
C ASP A 31 -32.27 21.54 -12.29
N LEU A 32 -31.74 22.61 -11.68
CA LEU A 32 -32.15 23.06 -10.35
C LEU A 32 -33.58 23.57 -10.30
N SER A 33 -34.09 24.14 -11.41
CA SER A 33 -35.46 24.61 -11.46
C SER A 33 -36.49 23.47 -11.56
N ASP A 34 -36.09 22.32 -12.12
CA ASP A 34 -36.96 21.12 -12.13
C ASP A 34 -37.03 20.47 -10.74
N TYR A 35 -35.96 20.57 -9.93
CA TYR A 35 -36.01 20.19 -8.49
C TYR A 35 -36.72 21.22 -7.63
N SER A 36 -36.76 22.46 -8.03
CA SER A 36 -37.44 23.54 -7.31
C SER A 36 -38.91 23.74 -7.76
N ASN A 37 -39.40 22.93 -8.69
CA ASN A 37 -40.78 23.00 -9.12
C ASN A 37 -41.71 22.50 -7.99
N SER A 38 -42.06 23.45 -7.14
CA SER A 38 -42.74 23.31 -5.87
C SER A 38 -44.16 22.72 -5.91
N ASN A 39 -44.63 22.30 -7.07
CA ASN A 39 -45.96 21.73 -7.24
C ASN A 39 -46.06 20.25 -6.82
N ASN A 40 -44.91 19.61 -6.50
CA ASN A 40 -44.81 18.25 -5.96
C ASN A 40 -44.07 18.18 -4.61
N LEU A 41 -43.88 19.30 -3.95
CA LEU A 41 -43.49 19.27 -2.54
C LEU A 41 -44.67 18.73 -1.75
N VAL A 42 -44.54 17.48 -1.28
CA VAL A 42 -45.44 16.92 -0.30
C VAL A 42 -45.44 17.88 0.89
N SER A 43 -46.55 18.51 1.16
CA SER A 43 -46.74 19.41 2.28
C SER A 43 -46.27 18.69 3.56
N LEU A 44 -45.45 19.35 4.39
CA LEU A 44 -45.03 18.84 5.71
C LEU A 44 -46.20 18.45 6.60
N ASP A 45 -47.39 18.96 6.33
CA ASP A 45 -48.66 18.62 7.01
C ASP A 45 -49.17 17.21 6.73
N ASN A 46 -48.63 16.49 5.75
CA ASN A 46 -48.96 15.12 5.41
C ASN A 46 -47.86 14.10 5.87
N PHE A 47 -46.90 14.51 6.67
CA PHE A 47 -45.96 13.57 7.29
C PHE A 47 -46.73 12.73 8.33
N LYS A 48 -47.18 11.57 7.90
CA LYS A 48 -47.55 10.49 8.80
C LYS A 48 -46.34 10.13 9.67
N SER A 49 -46.61 9.63 10.87
CA SER A 49 -45.57 9.14 11.79
C SER A 49 -44.44 8.41 11.02
N ASP A 50 -43.19 8.75 11.27
CA ASP A 50 -42.03 8.09 10.67
C ASP A 50 -41.91 6.59 10.98
N THR A 51 -42.88 6.07 11.73
CA THR A 51 -42.88 4.72 12.29
C THR A 51 -44.25 4.08 12.09
N LEU A 52 -44.26 2.84 11.63
CA LEU A 52 -45.42 1.97 11.60
C LEU A 52 -45.49 1.15 12.89
N PHE A 53 -46.72 1.04 13.45
CA PHE A 53 -46.97 0.27 14.66
C PHE A 53 -47.77 -0.99 14.34
N PRO A 54 -47.64 -2.06 15.16
CA PRO A 54 -48.55 -3.21 15.09
C PRO A 54 -50.01 -2.77 15.20
N GLY A 55 -50.85 -3.19 14.25
CA GLY A 55 -52.23 -2.74 14.09
C GLY A 55 -52.42 -1.68 13.01
N ASP A 56 -51.38 -1.05 12.53
CA ASP A 56 -51.43 -0.22 11.33
C ASP A 56 -51.65 -1.12 10.11
N TRP A 57 -52.51 -0.74 9.20
CA TRP A 57 -52.81 -1.54 8.02
C TRP A 57 -51.57 -1.89 7.20
N ALA A 58 -50.66 -0.95 7.00
CA ALA A 58 -49.44 -1.18 6.25
C ALA A 58 -48.49 -2.14 6.97
N TYR A 59 -48.36 -2.04 8.31
CA TYR A 59 -47.60 -2.97 9.13
C TYR A 59 -48.13 -4.40 9.01
N ASP A 60 -49.42 -4.60 9.25
CA ASP A 60 -50.02 -5.92 9.25
C ASP A 60 -50.00 -6.53 7.83
N SER A 61 -50.24 -5.72 6.80
CA SER A 61 -50.11 -6.18 5.41
C SER A 61 -48.74 -6.63 5.02
N LEU A 62 -47.67 -5.89 5.42
CA LEU A 62 -46.26 -6.29 5.17
C LEU A 62 -45.91 -7.54 5.97
N LYS A 63 -46.37 -7.65 7.20
CA LYS A 63 -46.16 -8.85 8.01
C LYS A 63 -46.74 -10.09 7.34
N ASP A 64 -47.93 -10.01 6.81
CA ASP A 64 -48.62 -11.14 6.16
C ASP A 64 -48.02 -11.49 4.80
N LEU A 65 -47.46 -10.50 4.08
CA LEU A 65 -46.87 -10.71 2.76
C LEU A 65 -45.40 -11.16 2.78
N THR A 66 -44.62 -10.68 3.76
CA THR A 66 -43.17 -10.89 3.73
C THR A 66 -42.67 -11.99 4.66
N ASN A 67 -43.46 -12.40 5.66
CA ASN A 67 -42.98 -13.27 6.75
C ASN A 67 -41.67 -12.79 7.42
N SER A 68 -41.36 -11.51 7.28
CA SER A 68 -40.09 -10.96 7.75
C SER A 68 -40.06 -10.88 9.28
N PRO A 69 -38.95 -11.29 9.92
CA PRO A 69 -38.82 -11.21 11.39
C PRO A 69 -38.82 -9.76 11.91
N LYS A 70 -38.73 -8.77 11.05
CA LYS A 70 -38.81 -7.35 11.42
C LYS A 70 -40.21 -6.98 11.94
N PHE A 71 -41.24 -7.64 11.46
CA PHE A 71 -42.66 -7.41 11.88
C PHE A 71 -43.05 -8.35 13.03
N ASN A 72 -42.29 -8.35 14.11
CA ASN A 72 -42.42 -9.26 15.25
C ASN A 72 -43.20 -8.65 16.45
N GLY A 73 -44.04 -7.65 16.19
CA GLY A 73 -44.81 -6.94 17.23
C GLY A 73 -44.11 -5.69 17.76
N LYS A 74 -42.96 -5.31 17.22
CA LYS A 74 -42.29 -4.03 17.48
C LYS A 74 -42.58 -3.05 16.35
N SER A 75 -42.52 -1.76 16.65
CA SER A 75 -42.64 -0.71 15.63
C SER A 75 -41.48 -0.79 14.64
N VAL A 76 -41.73 -0.46 13.38
CA VAL A 76 -40.77 -0.47 12.26
C VAL A 76 -40.80 0.91 11.62
N SER A 77 -39.64 1.45 11.24
CA SER A 77 -39.62 2.73 10.52
C SER A 77 -40.25 2.58 9.14
N ARG A 78 -40.90 3.65 8.64
CA ARG A 78 -41.49 3.64 7.30
C ARG A 78 -40.46 3.34 6.21
N LEU A 79 -39.23 3.78 6.38
CA LEU A 79 -38.15 3.50 5.43
C LEU A 79 -37.79 2.00 5.41
N GLU A 80 -37.73 1.34 6.57
CA GLU A 80 -37.52 -0.11 6.65
C GLU A 80 -38.69 -0.91 6.06
N ALA A 81 -39.91 -0.43 6.28
CA ALA A 81 -41.09 -1.01 5.69
C ALA A 81 -41.10 -0.87 4.16
N ALA A 82 -40.68 0.29 3.64
CA ALA A 82 -40.50 0.52 2.21
C ALA A 82 -39.43 -0.38 1.60
N ALA A 83 -38.33 -0.63 2.34
CA ALA A 83 -37.29 -1.55 1.90
C ALA A 83 -37.80 -2.99 1.78
N GLU A 84 -38.61 -3.46 2.74
CA GLU A 84 -39.24 -4.79 2.67
C GLU A 84 -40.25 -4.89 1.53
N LEU A 85 -41.04 -3.83 1.29
CA LEU A 85 -41.90 -3.78 0.13
C LEU A 85 -41.15 -3.84 -1.19
N ASN A 86 -40.03 -3.10 -1.29
CA ASN A 86 -39.21 -3.13 -2.47
C ASN A 86 -38.60 -4.54 -2.72
N ASN A 87 -38.13 -5.22 -1.67
CA ASN A 87 -37.64 -6.59 -1.76
C ASN A 87 -38.75 -7.57 -2.21
N LEU A 88 -39.93 -7.41 -1.71
CA LEU A 88 -41.10 -8.22 -2.11
C LEU A 88 -41.42 -8.03 -3.61
N ILE A 89 -41.43 -6.78 -4.08
CA ILE A 89 -41.65 -6.45 -5.49
C ILE A 89 -40.55 -7.01 -6.38
N ALA A 90 -39.31 -6.84 -5.98
CA ALA A 90 -38.10 -7.31 -6.71
C ALA A 90 -38.00 -8.85 -6.75
N GLY A 91 -38.44 -9.53 -5.69
CA GLY A 91 -38.49 -11.00 -5.60
C GLY A 91 -39.56 -11.66 -6.44
N GLY A 92 -40.45 -10.91 -7.09
CA GLY A 92 -41.51 -11.42 -7.95
C GLY A 92 -42.70 -12.07 -7.19
N GLU A 93 -42.68 -12.10 -5.85
CA GLU A 93 -43.75 -12.64 -5.02
C GLU A 93 -45.02 -11.75 -5.04
N GLY A 94 -44.88 -10.56 -5.60
CA GLY A 94 -45.96 -9.56 -5.71
C GLY A 94 -47.11 -9.90 -6.66
N LEU A 95 -46.95 -10.92 -7.47
CA LEU A 95 -47.97 -11.24 -8.52
C LEU A 95 -49.28 -11.80 -7.99
N MET A 96 -49.30 -12.33 -6.78
CA MET A 96 -50.53 -12.92 -6.20
C MET A 96 -51.41 -11.97 -5.37
N ASN A 97 -50.91 -10.81 -4.96
CA ASN A 97 -51.63 -9.85 -4.10
C ASN A 97 -51.53 -8.39 -4.61
N GLY A 98 -51.67 -8.19 -5.89
CA GLY A 98 -51.48 -6.90 -6.58
C GLY A 98 -52.22 -5.71 -5.96
N ALA A 99 -53.45 -5.92 -5.42
CA ALA A 99 -54.21 -4.83 -4.79
C ALA A 99 -53.62 -4.36 -3.46
N ALA A 100 -53.07 -5.27 -2.65
CA ALA A 100 -52.43 -4.94 -1.39
C ALA A 100 -51.07 -4.24 -1.66
N ILE A 101 -50.30 -4.73 -2.63
CA ILE A 101 -49.01 -4.15 -3.04
C ILE A 101 -49.21 -2.76 -3.62
N ASN A 102 -50.17 -2.55 -4.50
CA ASN A 102 -50.46 -1.22 -5.04
C ASN A 102 -50.80 -0.22 -3.92
N ARG A 103 -51.63 -0.62 -2.95
CA ARG A 103 -51.98 0.23 -1.82
C ARG A 103 -50.78 0.48 -0.88
N LEU A 104 -49.88 -0.51 -0.67
CA LEU A 104 -48.66 -0.33 0.07
C LEU A 104 -47.70 0.61 -0.66
N SER A 105 -47.60 0.49 -1.99
CA SER A 105 -46.80 1.39 -2.82
C SER A 105 -47.32 2.82 -2.78
N ASP A 106 -48.62 3.03 -2.74
CA ASP A 106 -49.20 4.36 -2.57
C ASP A 106 -48.95 4.90 -1.15
N GLU A 107 -49.05 4.06 -0.12
CA GLU A 107 -48.85 4.43 1.28
C GLU A 107 -47.37 4.76 1.61
N LEU A 108 -46.44 4.02 1.02
CA LEU A 108 -44.98 4.16 1.22
C LEU A 108 -44.28 4.84 0.03
N GLY A 109 -45.04 5.51 -0.83
CA GLY A 109 -44.55 6.09 -2.07
C GLY A 109 -43.43 7.13 -1.89
N SER A 110 -43.50 7.94 -0.82
CA SER A 110 -42.48 8.92 -0.47
C SER A 110 -41.18 8.26 -0.09
N GLU A 111 -41.21 7.20 0.70
CA GLU A 111 -40.04 6.44 1.15
C GLU A 111 -39.40 5.67 -0.01
N LEU A 112 -40.21 5.08 -0.88
CA LEU A 112 -39.75 4.42 -2.10
C LEU A 112 -39.07 5.42 -3.07
N ALA A 113 -39.60 6.62 -3.20
CA ALA A 113 -39.01 7.68 -4.02
C ALA A 113 -37.65 8.15 -3.44
N ILE A 114 -37.54 8.29 -2.11
CA ILE A 114 -36.29 8.61 -1.45
C ILE A 114 -35.25 7.51 -1.69
N MET A 115 -35.62 6.24 -1.54
CA MET A 115 -34.74 5.10 -1.79
C MET A 115 -34.27 5.08 -3.24
N LYS A 116 -35.18 5.26 -4.19
CA LYS A 116 -34.86 5.34 -5.61
C LYS A 116 -33.87 6.48 -5.89
N GLY A 117 -34.11 7.67 -5.38
CA GLY A 117 -33.18 8.81 -5.55
C GLY A 117 -31.81 8.56 -4.94
N ARG A 118 -31.72 7.80 -3.83
CA ARG A 118 -30.44 7.39 -3.25
C ARG A 118 -29.70 6.36 -4.11
N VAL A 119 -30.44 5.39 -4.67
CA VAL A 119 -29.85 4.40 -5.61
C VAL A 119 -29.40 5.09 -6.89
N ASP A 120 -30.24 5.91 -7.52
CA ASP A 120 -29.89 6.67 -8.72
C ASP A 120 -28.64 7.57 -8.46
N GLY A 121 -28.55 8.18 -7.27
CA GLY A 121 -27.37 8.96 -6.85
C GLY A 121 -26.12 8.12 -6.64
N LEU A 122 -26.25 6.91 -6.10
CA LEU A 122 -25.13 5.98 -5.96
C LEU A 122 -24.67 5.45 -7.33
N GLU A 123 -25.62 5.07 -8.21
CA GLU A 123 -25.32 4.66 -9.58
C GLU A 123 -24.60 5.77 -10.35
N ALA A 124 -25.04 7.03 -10.23
CA ALA A 124 -24.36 8.15 -10.84
C ALA A 124 -22.93 8.36 -10.31
N ARG A 125 -22.70 8.15 -9.00
CA ARG A 125 -21.37 8.21 -8.40
C ARG A 125 -20.50 7.04 -8.83
N VAL A 126 -21.02 5.82 -8.90
CA VAL A 126 -20.31 4.64 -9.42
C VAL A 126 -19.91 4.89 -10.88
N ASN A 127 -20.85 5.32 -11.74
CA ASN A 127 -20.55 5.66 -13.13
C ASN A 127 -19.49 6.78 -13.26
N THR A 128 -19.45 7.73 -12.32
CA THR A 128 -18.43 8.79 -12.31
C THR A 128 -17.06 8.21 -11.90
N ILE A 129 -17.04 7.28 -10.94
CA ILE A 129 -15.81 6.59 -10.52
C ILE A 129 -15.31 5.70 -11.67
N GLU A 130 -16.19 4.92 -12.29
CA GLU A 130 -15.86 4.07 -13.44
C GLU A 130 -15.37 4.90 -14.64
N ALA A 131 -15.99 6.04 -14.93
CA ALA A 131 -15.55 6.94 -16.01
C ALA A 131 -14.22 7.65 -15.69
N GLY A 132 -13.86 7.76 -14.41
CA GLY A 132 -12.58 8.31 -13.95
C GLY A 132 -11.50 7.24 -13.77
N SER A 133 -11.85 5.95 -13.80
CA SER A 133 -10.87 4.87 -13.74
C SER A 133 -10.15 4.71 -15.08
N PHE A 134 -8.84 4.43 -15.03
CA PHE A 134 -8.02 4.25 -16.22
C PHE A 134 -8.51 3.06 -17.09
N SER A 135 -8.99 2.02 -16.46
CA SER A 135 -9.74 0.91 -17.07
C SER A 135 -10.44 0.07 -15.98
N ASP A 136 -11.38 -0.77 -16.34
CA ASP A 136 -12.06 -1.71 -15.42
C ASP A 136 -11.09 -2.76 -14.83
N THR A 137 -9.96 -2.97 -15.49
CA THR A 137 -8.97 -3.99 -15.14
C THR A 137 -7.65 -3.42 -14.64
N THR A 138 -7.42 -2.10 -14.80
CA THR A 138 -6.18 -1.43 -14.40
C THR A 138 -6.46 -0.36 -13.36
N THR A 139 -5.80 -0.46 -12.21
CA THR A 139 -5.79 0.55 -11.17
C THR A 139 -4.44 1.26 -11.16
N MET A 140 -4.44 2.50 -10.70
CA MET A 140 -3.23 3.28 -10.47
C MET A 140 -3.13 3.57 -8.97
N SER A 141 -1.96 3.32 -8.41
CA SER A 141 -1.56 3.77 -7.09
C SER A 141 -0.19 4.43 -7.19
N GLY A 142 0.25 5.08 -6.15
CA GLY A 142 1.57 5.65 -6.16
C GLY A 142 1.95 6.30 -4.85
N SER A 143 3.21 6.69 -4.79
CA SER A 143 3.78 7.46 -3.70
C SER A 143 4.53 8.68 -4.21
N ALA A 144 4.67 9.68 -3.35
CA ALA A 144 5.57 10.80 -3.56
C ALA A 144 6.24 11.15 -2.23
N GLY A 145 7.56 11.23 -2.26
CA GLY A 145 8.37 11.57 -1.08
C GLY A 145 9.15 12.86 -1.30
N PHE A 146 9.29 13.65 -0.23
CA PHE A 146 10.15 14.82 -0.21
C PHE A 146 11.02 14.78 1.03
N LEU A 147 12.33 14.85 0.84
CA LEU A 147 13.32 14.94 1.90
C LEU A 147 13.90 16.35 1.97
N ILE A 148 14.01 16.87 3.17
CA ILE A 148 14.85 18.02 3.48
C ILE A 148 15.81 17.62 4.59
N GLY A 149 17.11 17.76 4.39
CA GLY A 149 18.10 17.34 5.38
C GLY A 149 19.50 17.88 5.11
N ALA A 150 20.37 17.59 6.04
CA ALA A 150 21.78 17.88 5.92
C ALA A 150 22.59 16.72 6.50
N THR A 151 23.77 16.50 5.91
CA THR A 151 24.74 15.47 6.32
C THR A 151 26.09 16.11 6.54
N ASP A 152 26.75 15.76 7.63
CA ASP A 152 28.17 16.06 7.91
C ASP A 152 28.98 14.78 7.76
N SER A 153 29.97 14.79 6.89
CA SER A 153 30.83 13.63 6.61
C SER A 153 32.27 14.06 6.36
N ALA A 154 33.23 13.29 6.84
CA ALA A 154 34.64 13.54 6.62
C ALA A 154 35.08 13.53 5.14
N THR A 155 34.33 12.87 4.28
CA THR A 155 34.64 12.69 2.87
C THR A 155 33.97 13.69 1.94
N GLU A 156 32.96 14.44 2.44
CA GLU A 156 32.17 15.38 1.67
C GLU A 156 32.46 16.83 2.09
N SER A 157 32.63 17.70 1.10
CA SER A 157 32.98 19.11 1.34
C SER A 157 31.75 20.04 1.39
N ASN A 158 30.55 19.52 1.34
CA ASN A 158 29.32 20.31 1.23
C ASN A 158 28.33 19.99 2.36
N ASP A 159 28.54 20.61 3.52
CA ASP A 159 27.61 20.58 4.64
C ASP A 159 26.40 21.50 4.35
N THR A 160 25.64 21.21 3.31
CA THR A 160 24.52 22.05 2.88
C THR A 160 23.20 21.34 3.08
N VAL A 161 22.17 22.10 3.42
CA VAL A 161 20.81 21.59 3.43
C VAL A 161 20.38 21.25 2.00
N GLN A 162 19.87 20.07 1.81
CA GLN A 162 19.44 19.52 0.54
C GLN A 162 17.95 19.30 0.53
N PHE A 163 17.38 19.29 -0.66
CA PHE A 163 16.00 18.96 -0.92
C PHE A 163 15.96 17.94 -2.05
N GLU A 164 15.39 16.79 -1.73
CA GLU A 164 15.28 15.65 -2.64
C GLU A 164 13.83 15.23 -2.77
N TYR A 165 13.50 14.55 -3.87
CA TYR A 165 12.18 13.99 -4.07
C TYR A 165 12.25 12.66 -4.82
N ILE A 166 11.22 11.84 -4.59
CA ILE A 166 10.93 10.63 -5.35
C ILE A 166 9.43 10.60 -5.67
N VAL A 167 9.07 10.10 -6.82
CA VAL A 167 7.69 9.82 -7.22
C VAL A 167 7.66 8.45 -7.87
N GLU A 168 6.82 7.59 -7.35
CA GLU A 168 6.56 6.23 -7.84
C GLU A 168 5.10 6.11 -8.23
N VAL A 169 4.84 5.48 -9.36
CA VAL A 169 3.49 5.23 -9.87
C VAL A 169 3.38 3.81 -10.34
N ASP A 170 2.52 3.06 -9.69
CA ASP A 170 2.15 1.70 -10.03
C ASP A 170 0.93 1.64 -10.93
N LEU A 171 1.07 0.97 -12.06
CA LEU A 171 -0.03 0.53 -12.90
C LEU A 171 -0.29 -0.95 -12.66
N ASN A 172 -1.38 -1.27 -11.98
CA ASN A 172 -1.74 -2.63 -11.59
C ASN A 172 -2.90 -3.13 -12.43
N THR A 173 -2.67 -4.12 -13.28
CA THR A 173 -3.67 -4.72 -14.17
C THR A 173 -3.92 -6.18 -13.80
N SER A 174 -5.18 -6.56 -13.62
CA SER A 174 -5.58 -7.97 -13.46
C SER A 174 -6.37 -8.43 -14.68
N PHE A 175 -6.08 -9.63 -15.18
CA PHE A 175 -6.77 -10.24 -16.32
C PHE A 175 -7.77 -11.31 -15.88
N THR A 176 -7.55 -11.90 -14.70
CA THR A 176 -8.36 -13.01 -14.20
C THR A 176 -9.05 -12.70 -12.88
N GLY A 177 -8.67 -11.59 -12.22
CA GLY A 177 -9.11 -11.23 -10.88
C GLY A 177 -8.25 -11.81 -9.75
N GLU A 178 -7.37 -12.76 -10.07
CA GLU A 178 -6.45 -13.41 -9.12
C GLU A 178 -4.97 -13.16 -9.46
N ASP A 179 -4.69 -12.49 -10.56
CA ASP A 179 -3.37 -12.16 -11.08
C ASP A 179 -3.11 -10.65 -11.03
N LYS A 180 -1.86 -10.25 -11.18
CA LYS A 180 -1.43 -8.85 -11.21
C LYS A 180 -0.24 -8.67 -12.14
N LEU A 181 -0.44 -7.91 -13.22
CA LEU A 181 0.65 -7.26 -13.94
C LEU A 181 0.88 -5.91 -13.28
N ASN A 182 2.06 -5.70 -12.75
CA ASN A 182 2.51 -4.42 -12.19
C ASN A 182 3.53 -3.80 -13.15
N ILE A 183 3.41 -2.51 -13.39
CA ILE A 183 4.39 -1.67 -14.06
C ILE A 183 4.64 -0.49 -13.14
N GLU A 184 5.83 -0.40 -12.59
CA GLU A 184 6.27 0.69 -11.76
C GLU A 184 7.04 1.72 -12.56
N ILE A 185 6.64 2.98 -12.40
CA ILE A 185 7.25 4.12 -13.07
C ILE A 185 7.79 5.04 -11.99
N GLU A 186 9.08 5.33 -12.07
CA GLU A 186 9.77 6.10 -11.06
C GLU A 186 10.46 7.34 -11.64
N THR A 187 10.56 8.40 -10.83
CA THR A 187 11.41 9.56 -11.06
C THR A 187 11.83 10.22 -9.74
N GLY A 188 13.02 10.78 -9.71
CA GLY A 188 13.51 11.50 -8.53
C GLY A 188 14.90 12.08 -8.75
N ASN A 189 15.37 12.86 -7.77
CA ASN A 189 16.70 13.48 -7.79
C ASN A 189 17.61 13.05 -6.62
N GLY A 190 17.19 12.05 -5.82
CA GLY A 190 17.80 11.73 -4.54
C GLY A 190 19.19 11.10 -4.61
N LEU A 191 19.54 10.34 -5.66
CA LEU A 191 20.74 9.51 -5.67
C LEU A 191 21.93 10.09 -6.45
N THR A 192 21.76 11.06 -7.32
CA THR A 192 22.81 11.40 -8.30
C THR A 192 23.82 12.43 -7.83
N ASN A 193 23.50 13.27 -6.85
CA ASN A 193 24.37 14.38 -6.49
C ASN A 193 24.81 14.44 -5.03
N VAL A 194 24.05 13.91 -4.11
CA VAL A 194 24.36 14.02 -2.67
C VAL A 194 23.73 12.87 -1.89
N GLY A 195 23.01 12.05 -2.57
CA GLY A 195 22.06 11.16 -2.04
C GLY A 195 22.58 10.00 -1.20
N ALA A 196 21.78 8.99 -1.13
CA ALA A 196 21.92 7.79 -0.34
C ALA A 196 23.30 7.15 -0.40
N ASP A 197 23.97 7.15 -1.53
CA ASP A 197 25.36 6.66 -1.66
C ASP A 197 26.37 7.41 -0.78
N LYS A 198 26.08 8.65 -0.39
CA LYS A 198 26.96 9.46 0.46
C LYS A 198 26.45 9.60 1.88
N THR A 199 25.14 9.50 2.05
CA THR A 199 24.49 9.63 3.34
C THR A 199 24.13 8.28 3.96
N GLY A 200 24.03 7.21 3.16
CA GLY A 200 23.60 5.89 3.60
C GLY A 200 22.13 5.84 4.00
N LEU A 201 21.30 6.75 3.48
CA LEU A 201 19.85 6.74 3.71
C LEU A 201 19.17 5.77 2.76
N ASP A 202 18.15 5.07 3.27
CA ASP A 202 17.32 4.13 2.52
C ASP A 202 16.17 4.90 1.85
N TRP A 203 16.49 5.72 0.87
CA TRP A 203 15.48 6.35 0.04
C TRP A 203 16.10 7.08 -1.15
N GLY A 204 15.32 7.29 -2.16
CA GLY A 204 15.66 8.09 -3.31
C GLY A 204 15.71 7.30 -4.61
N SER A 205 15.51 8.00 -5.72
CA SER A 205 15.63 7.48 -7.06
C SER A 205 16.92 7.92 -7.72
N SER A 206 17.62 6.99 -8.36
CA SER A 206 18.83 7.26 -9.14
C SER A 206 18.58 7.85 -10.53
N ASN A 207 17.35 8.19 -10.87
CA ASN A 207 16.92 8.49 -12.23
C ASN A 207 17.26 9.89 -12.72
N ALA A 208 17.90 10.73 -11.90
CA ALA A 208 18.35 12.07 -12.30
C ALA A 208 17.26 12.92 -12.98
N ASP A 209 16.07 12.97 -12.39
CA ASP A 209 14.86 13.63 -12.91
C ASP A 209 14.29 13.01 -14.21
N GLU A 210 14.80 11.85 -14.66
CA GLU A 210 14.22 11.14 -15.81
C GLU A 210 13.12 10.19 -15.34
N LEU A 211 12.03 10.14 -16.10
CA LEU A 211 10.96 9.16 -15.88
C LEU A 211 11.38 7.83 -16.49
N LYS A 212 11.42 6.78 -15.67
CA LYS A 212 11.80 5.42 -16.08
C LYS A 212 10.75 4.41 -15.64
N ILE A 213 10.73 3.27 -16.33
CA ILE A 213 10.12 2.05 -15.78
C ILE A 213 11.17 1.45 -14.87
N ASP A 214 10.81 1.28 -13.61
CA ASP A 214 11.69 0.71 -12.60
C ASP A 214 11.53 -0.81 -12.50
N ASP A 215 10.31 -1.28 -12.35
CA ASP A 215 9.95 -2.72 -12.28
C ASP A 215 8.80 -3.03 -13.24
N ILE A 216 8.87 -4.17 -13.90
CA ILE A 216 7.76 -4.77 -14.62
C ILE A 216 7.63 -6.25 -14.24
N ASN A 217 6.54 -6.61 -13.56
CA ASN A 217 6.35 -7.98 -13.12
C ASN A 217 4.92 -8.48 -13.31
N TYR A 218 4.78 -9.79 -13.45
CA TYR A 218 3.50 -10.48 -13.51
C TYR A 218 3.44 -11.54 -12.43
N THR A 219 2.52 -11.34 -11.48
CA THR A 219 2.26 -12.27 -10.37
C THR A 219 0.94 -12.99 -10.58
N PHE A 220 0.93 -14.32 -10.42
CA PHE A 220 -0.25 -15.15 -10.64
C PHE A 220 -0.25 -16.40 -9.75
N PRO A 221 -1.42 -16.95 -9.42
CA PRO A 221 -1.53 -18.22 -8.69
C PRO A 221 -1.29 -19.41 -9.62
N LEU A 222 -0.53 -20.40 -9.13
CA LEU A 222 -0.33 -21.70 -9.78
C LEU A 222 -0.60 -22.81 -8.76
N GLY A 223 -1.85 -23.24 -8.66
CA GLY A 223 -2.29 -24.13 -7.60
C GLY A 223 -2.19 -23.45 -6.22
N SER A 224 -1.40 -23.99 -5.30
CA SER A 224 -1.11 -23.36 -4.00
C SER A 224 0.05 -22.37 -4.04
N TRP A 225 0.72 -22.23 -5.16
CA TRP A 225 1.87 -21.36 -5.32
C TRP A 225 1.46 -19.97 -5.80
N LYS A 226 2.05 -18.95 -5.23
CA LYS A 226 2.09 -17.59 -5.77
C LYS A 226 3.39 -17.48 -6.57
N VAL A 227 3.29 -17.16 -7.85
CA VAL A 227 4.42 -17.11 -8.78
C VAL A 227 4.54 -15.71 -9.33
N ALA A 228 5.75 -15.19 -9.42
CA ALA A 228 6.08 -13.93 -10.07
C ALA A 228 7.19 -14.11 -11.10
N VAL A 229 7.09 -13.38 -12.21
CA VAL A 229 8.12 -13.27 -13.25
C VAL A 229 8.21 -11.81 -13.66
N GLY A 230 9.42 -11.31 -13.91
CA GLY A 230 9.57 -9.89 -14.23
C GLY A 230 10.96 -9.52 -14.71
N ASP A 231 11.09 -8.25 -15.06
CA ASP A 231 12.32 -7.54 -15.35
C ASP A 231 12.53 -6.44 -14.31
N SER A 232 13.74 -6.24 -13.84
CA SER A 232 14.09 -5.41 -12.67
C SER A 232 13.36 -5.83 -11.39
N MET A 233 12.90 -7.07 -11.32
CA MET A 233 12.14 -7.64 -10.21
C MET A 233 13.06 -8.44 -9.30
N ASP A 234 12.88 -8.30 -8.00
CA ASP A 234 13.58 -9.15 -7.03
C ASP A 234 13.15 -10.62 -7.16
N ALA A 235 14.14 -11.50 -7.17
CA ALA A 235 13.89 -12.93 -7.16
C ALA A 235 13.28 -13.42 -5.81
N SER A 236 13.28 -12.57 -4.80
CA SER A 236 12.61 -12.74 -3.51
C SER A 236 11.18 -12.15 -3.45
N LYS A 237 10.65 -11.58 -4.51
CA LYS A 237 9.36 -10.85 -4.59
C LYS A 237 8.18 -11.51 -3.88
N THR A 238 8.15 -12.84 -3.84
CA THR A 238 7.05 -13.59 -3.20
C THR A 238 7.45 -14.27 -1.90
N TRP A 239 8.71 -14.14 -1.45
CA TRP A 239 9.21 -14.86 -0.28
C TRP A 239 8.60 -14.35 1.03
N PRO A 240 8.56 -15.19 2.09
CA PRO A 240 8.35 -14.67 3.42
C PRO A 240 9.54 -13.81 3.84
N ASN A 241 9.28 -12.66 4.46
CA ASN A 241 10.29 -11.81 5.07
C ASN A 241 9.76 -11.25 6.40
N ALA A 242 10.23 -11.81 7.51
CA ALA A 242 9.83 -11.41 8.85
C ALA A 242 10.68 -10.26 9.42
N CYS A 243 11.23 -9.40 8.57
CA CYS A 243 11.77 -8.13 9.00
C CYS A 243 10.66 -7.09 9.12
N SER A 244 10.57 -6.45 10.28
CA SER A 244 9.60 -5.39 10.58
C SER A 244 10.32 -4.15 11.15
N MET A 245 11.52 -3.86 10.64
CA MET A 245 12.27 -2.67 11.00
C MET A 245 11.79 -1.48 10.15
N ASN A 246 11.66 -0.34 10.81
CA ASN A 246 11.46 0.94 10.14
C ASN A 246 12.76 1.76 10.28
N ASN A 247 13.67 1.62 9.33
CA ASN A 247 14.99 2.24 9.32
C ASN A 247 15.06 3.40 8.33
N MET A 248 15.98 4.32 8.61
CA MET A 248 16.33 5.42 7.72
C MET A 248 17.66 5.15 7.01
N VAL A 249 18.55 4.38 7.62
CA VAL A 249 19.87 4.03 7.05
C VAL A 249 19.76 2.75 6.25
N ASP A 250 20.11 2.81 4.96
CA ASP A 250 20.04 1.71 3.99
C ASP A 250 20.70 0.41 4.50
N ASN A 251 21.89 0.50 5.07
CA ASN A 251 22.61 -0.67 5.58
C ASN A 251 21.92 -1.40 6.74
N LEU A 252 20.88 -0.83 7.34
CA LEU A 252 20.04 -1.47 8.35
C LEU A 252 18.81 -2.16 7.75
N GLY A 253 18.55 -1.94 6.46
CA GLY A 253 17.46 -2.55 5.72
C GLY A 253 17.45 -4.07 5.82
N ASP A 254 16.29 -4.68 5.63
CA ASP A 254 16.07 -6.12 5.78
C ASP A 254 16.61 -6.69 7.09
N CYS A 255 16.58 -5.89 8.16
CA CYS A 255 17.13 -6.25 9.47
C CYS A 255 18.64 -6.65 9.41
N GLY A 256 19.41 -6.05 8.49
CA GLY A 256 20.81 -6.41 8.27
C GLY A 256 21.02 -7.75 7.56
N ALA A 257 20.05 -8.22 6.78
CA ALA A 257 20.14 -9.49 6.05
C ALA A 257 19.81 -9.34 4.56
N SER A 258 20.09 -8.16 4.01
CA SER A 258 19.68 -7.72 2.66
C SER A 258 20.23 -8.55 1.49
N ASN A 259 21.21 -9.40 1.70
CA ASN A 259 21.71 -10.27 0.62
C ASN A 259 21.06 -11.65 0.61
N SER A 260 20.50 -12.09 1.73
CA SER A 260 19.90 -13.41 1.89
C SER A 260 18.37 -13.40 1.84
N VAL A 261 17.72 -12.47 2.53
CA VAL A 261 16.23 -12.39 2.56
C VAL A 261 15.71 -11.56 1.41
N ASP A 262 16.53 -10.66 0.88
CA ASP A 262 16.25 -9.89 -0.32
C ASP A 262 17.22 -10.32 -1.45
N LEU A 263 16.71 -11.14 -2.35
CA LEU A 263 17.44 -11.58 -3.52
C LEU A 263 17.09 -10.67 -4.69
N SER A 264 17.82 -9.57 -4.79
CA SER A 264 17.69 -8.64 -5.92
C SER A 264 17.95 -9.35 -7.25
N GLY A 265 17.35 -8.85 -8.31
CA GLY A 265 17.43 -9.44 -9.62
C GLY A 265 17.31 -8.46 -10.75
N ASP A 266 17.45 -8.97 -11.96
CA ASP A 266 17.17 -8.32 -13.22
C ASP A 266 16.00 -9.10 -13.86
N VAL A 267 16.23 -9.99 -14.82
CA VAL A 267 15.20 -10.92 -15.27
C VAL A 267 15.03 -12.02 -14.23
N SER A 268 13.91 -12.02 -13.55
CA SER A 268 13.72 -12.83 -12.34
C SER A 268 12.46 -13.67 -12.36
N PHE A 269 12.54 -14.74 -11.58
CA PHE A 269 11.46 -15.63 -11.22
C PHE A 269 11.40 -15.78 -9.70
N SER A 270 10.21 -15.72 -9.14
CA SER A 270 9.96 -15.94 -7.72
C SER A 270 8.73 -16.82 -7.53
N ALA A 271 8.74 -17.71 -6.54
CA ALA A 271 7.56 -18.48 -6.18
C ALA A 271 7.53 -18.79 -4.69
N SER A 272 6.34 -18.71 -4.09
CA SER A 272 6.13 -19.10 -2.69
C SER A 272 4.84 -19.88 -2.49
N SER A 273 4.76 -20.62 -1.41
CA SER A 273 3.56 -21.35 -1.01
C SER A 273 3.49 -21.49 0.51
N GLY A 274 2.33 -21.16 1.07
CA GLY A 274 2.01 -21.43 2.46
C GLY A 274 1.70 -22.91 2.71
N PHE A 275 2.05 -23.42 3.89
CA PHE A 275 1.72 -24.76 4.34
C PHE A 275 1.52 -24.80 5.86
N GLY A 276 0.60 -25.65 6.31
CA GLY A 276 0.22 -25.66 7.72
C GLY A 276 -0.35 -24.31 8.20
N ASP A 277 -0.18 -24.03 9.47
CA ASP A 277 -0.64 -22.77 10.07
C ASP A 277 0.55 -21.80 10.20
N GLY A 278 0.60 -20.76 9.35
CA GLY A 278 1.59 -19.68 9.40
C GLY A 278 2.96 -19.97 8.78
N TRP A 279 3.19 -21.15 8.21
CA TRP A 279 4.44 -21.46 7.50
C TRP A 279 4.36 -21.10 6.04
N GLU A 280 5.44 -20.55 5.49
CA GLU A 280 5.62 -20.29 4.08
C GLU A 280 7.03 -20.68 3.62
N ILE A 281 7.13 -21.20 2.41
CA ILE A 281 8.41 -21.46 1.73
C ILE A 281 8.44 -20.67 0.43
N GLY A 282 9.59 -20.06 0.13
CA GLY A 282 9.84 -19.34 -1.10
C GLY A 282 11.12 -19.83 -1.79
N PHE A 283 11.18 -19.72 -3.11
CA PHE A 283 12.40 -19.87 -3.90
C PHE A 283 12.37 -18.93 -5.10
N GLY A 284 13.54 -18.53 -5.55
CA GLY A 284 13.68 -17.64 -6.68
C GLY A 284 15.04 -17.75 -7.37
N ALA A 285 15.07 -17.20 -8.55
CA ALA A 285 16.29 -17.12 -9.34
C ALA A 285 16.23 -15.90 -10.26
N SER A 286 17.39 -15.29 -10.52
CA SER A 286 17.55 -14.20 -11.48
C SER A 286 18.78 -14.41 -12.36
N GLY A 287 18.75 -13.84 -13.56
CA GLY A 287 19.87 -13.76 -14.47
C GLY A 287 20.16 -12.29 -14.77
N GLY A 288 21.29 -11.78 -14.30
CA GLY A 288 21.75 -10.44 -14.63
C GLY A 288 22.04 -10.32 -16.11
N ASP A 289 21.68 -9.19 -16.71
CA ASP A 289 21.85 -8.94 -18.15
C ASP A 289 21.17 -10.00 -19.05
N GLY A 290 20.05 -10.58 -18.59
CA GLY A 290 19.36 -11.68 -19.28
C GLY A 290 18.94 -11.38 -20.72
N GLY A 291 18.74 -10.09 -21.04
CA GLY A 291 18.46 -9.64 -22.40
C GLY A 291 19.64 -9.65 -23.36
N SER A 292 20.86 -9.62 -22.86
CA SER A 292 22.10 -9.58 -23.65
C SER A 292 22.97 -10.83 -23.53
N ASN A 293 23.12 -11.36 -22.31
CA ASN A 293 23.98 -12.50 -22.02
C ASN A 293 23.22 -13.83 -21.92
N GLY A 294 21.88 -13.79 -21.93
CA GLY A 294 21.01 -14.94 -21.73
C GLY A 294 20.85 -15.30 -20.25
N LEU A 295 19.85 -16.11 -19.94
CA LEU A 295 19.56 -16.58 -18.60
C LEU A 295 20.38 -17.82 -18.26
N PHE A 296 20.97 -17.86 -17.08
CA PHE A 296 21.73 -19.02 -16.55
C PHE A 296 22.84 -19.50 -17.50
N THR A 297 23.52 -18.56 -18.12
CA THR A 297 24.68 -18.82 -18.97
C THR A 297 25.97 -18.54 -18.20
N LYS A 298 27.10 -18.98 -18.69
CA LYS A 298 28.40 -18.75 -18.07
C LYS A 298 28.78 -17.25 -18.04
N GLU A 299 28.18 -16.46 -18.90
CA GLU A 299 28.43 -15.03 -19.07
C GLU A 299 27.43 -14.17 -18.30
N SER A 300 26.39 -14.77 -17.73
CA SER A 300 25.36 -14.11 -16.92
C SER A 300 25.76 -14.13 -15.44
N THR A 301 25.51 -13.04 -14.73
CA THR A 301 25.57 -13.03 -13.27
C THR A 301 24.27 -13.62 -12.74
N ASP A 302 24.29 -14.88 -12.40
CA ASP A 302 23.10 -15.58 -11.94
C ASP A 302 22.99 -15.48 -10.41
N ALA A 303 21.76 -15.43 -9.91
CA ALA A 303 21.49 -15.55 -8.49
C ALA A 303 20.32 -16.51 -8.27
N TYR A 304 20.34 -17.25 -7.17
CA TYR A 304 19.25 -18.11 -6.75
C TYR A 304 19.20 -18.25 -5.24
N GLY A 305 18.05 -18.57 -4.72
CA GLY A 305 17.92 -18.74 -3.29
C GLY A 305 16.60 -19.34 -2.88
N LEU A 306 16.48 -19.53 -1.59
CA LEU A 306 15.29 -20.06 -0.94
C LEU A 306 15.12 -19.45 0.45
N ALA A 307 13.85 -19.33 0.87
CA ALA A 307 13.49 -18.88 2.21
C ALA A 307 12.41 -19.79 2.81
N ILE A 308 12.43 -19.90 4.12
CA ILE A 308 11.35 -20.49 4.90
C ILE A 308 11.00 -19.54 6.04
N GLY A 309 9.73 -19.21 6.18
CA GLY A 309 9.23 -18.32 7.21
C GLY A 309 8.09 -18.94 7.99
N TYR A 310 7.87 -18.38 9.17
CA TYR A 310 6.72 -18.62 10.00
C TYR A 310 6.25 -17.30 10.59
N GLU A 311 4.97 -16.98 10.42
CA GLU A 311 4.42 -15.71 10.87
C GLU A 311 3.10 -15.91 11.61
N THR A 312 2.95 -15.12 12.67
CA THR A 312 1.75 -14.94 13.46
C THR A 312 1.52 -13.45 13.72
N ASP A 313 0.40 -13.08 14.31
CA ASP A 313 0.13 -11.67 14.68
C ASP A 313 1.13 -11.12 15.71
N THR A 314 1.80 -11.99 16.48
CA THR A 314 2.65 -11.62 17.62
C THR A 314 4.14 -11.75 17.31
N TYR A 315 4.53 -12.70 16.49
CA TYR A 315 5.94 -12.94 16.13
C TYR A 315 6.06 -13.62 14.78
N GLY A 316 7.18 -13.39 14.14
CA GLY A 316 7.57 -14.07 12.92
C GLY A 316 9.08 -14.27 12.84
N PHE A 317 9.49 -15.22 12.03
CA PHE A 317 10.90 -15.38 11.63
C PHE A 317 11.00 -15.93 10.21
N THR A 318 12.08 -15.55 9.52
CA THR A 318 12.45 -16.08 8.20
C THR A 318 13.91 -16.47 8.21
N ALA A 319 14.20 -17.68 7.75
CA ALA A 319 15.57 -18.12 7.42
C ALA A 319 15.70 -18.23 5.91
N ALA A 320 16.75 -17.63 5.37
CA ALA A 320 17.00 -17.57 3.93
C ALA A 320 18.44 -17.96 3.58
N TYR A 321 18.57 -18.49 2.38
CA TYR A 321 19.83 -18.73 1.71
C TYR A 321 19.77 -18.12 0.32
N SER A 322 20.82 -17.43 -0.07
CA SER A 322 21.02 -16.98 -1.45
C SER A 322 22.44 -17.28 -1.92
N ASP A 323 22.58 -17.48 -3.20
CA ASP A 323 23.82 -17.59 -3.92
C ASP A 323 23.80 -16.54 -5.05
N LYS A 324 24.78 -15.64 -5.01
CA LYS A 324 24.88 -14.50 -5.94
C LYS A 324 26.23 -14.59 -6.64
N ASP A 325 26.35 -15.40 -7.69
CA ASP A 325 27.53 -15.58 -8.57
C ASP A 325 28.92 -15.54 -7.87
N THR A 326 29.17 -14.57 -7.00
CA THR A 326 30.46 -14.35 -6.32
C THR A 326 30.44 -14.59 -4.82
N ALA A 327 29.28 -14.87 -4.23
CA ALA A 327 29.15 -15.09 -2.78
C ALA A 327 27.83 -15.80 -2.44
N SER A 328 27.89 -16.66 -1.43
CA SER A 328 26.69 -17.24 -0.81
C SER A 328 26.38 -16.54 0.51
N TYR A 329 25.09 -16.39 0.85
CA TYR A 329 24.63 -15.73 2.06
C TYR A 329 23.58 -16.58 2.81
N TYR A 330 23.63 -16.51 4.13
CA TYR A 330 22.73 -17.16 5.04
C TYR A 330 22.17 -16.13 6.01
N GLY A 331 20.86 -15.91 6.02
CA GLY A 331 20.23 -14.92 6.88
C GLY A 331 19.14 -15.50 7.74
N LEU A 332 18.94 -14.84 8.87
CA LEU A 332 17.83 -15.05 9.77
C LEU A 332 17.30 -13.69 10.21
N VAL A 333 16.01 -13.44 9.98
CA VAL A 333 15.32 -12.24 10.44
C VAL A 333 14.12 -12.63 11.27
N ALA A 334 13.74 -11.78 12.22
CA ALA A 334 12.59 -12.03 13.09
C ALA A 334 12.00 -10.73 13.63
N TYR A 335 10.72 -10.79 13.96
CA TYR A 335 10.06 -9.76 14.76
C TYR A 335 9.27 -10.35 15.93
N TYR A 336 9.03 -9.49 16.93
CA TYR A 336 8.18 -9.78 18.07
C TYR A 336 7.35 -8.54 18.45
N SER A 337 6.03 -8.67 18.37
CA SER A 337 5.05 -7.63 18.69
C SER A 337 4.13 -8.14 19.81
N PRO A 338 4.50 -7.94 21.10
CA PRO A 338 3.70 -8.42 22.22
C PRO A 338 2.34 -7.70 22.29
N GLU A 339 1.26 -8.45 22.52
CA GLU A 339 -0.11 -7.90 22.56
C GLU A 339 -0.31 -6.80 23.63
N GLU A 340 0.48 -6.84 24.71
CA GLU A 340 0.35 -5.92 25.84
C GLU A 340 1.12 -4.60 25.66
N LEU A 341 1.98 -4.50 24.65
CA LEU A 341 2.81 -3.33 24.40
C LEU A 341 2.62 -2.85 22.96
N PRO A 342 2.45 -1.56 22.74
CA PRO A 342 2.39 -1.00 21.40
C PRO A 342 3.80 -0.88 20.81
N THR A 343 4.57 -1.97 20.85
CA THR A 343 5.99 -1.99 20.51
C THR A 343 6.34 -3.25 19.75
N THR A 344 7.01 -3.09 18.62
CA THR A 344 7.58 -4.17 17.83
C THR A 344 9.09 -4.15 17.96
N PHE A 345 9.66 -5.29 18.25
CA PHE A 345 11.10 -5.56 18.21
C PHE A 345 11.40 -6.32 16.92
N SER A 346 12.40 -5.91 16.17
CA SER A 346 12.79 -6.60 14.95
C SER A 346 14.30 -6.65 14.83
N GLY A 347 14.81 -7.67 14.18
CA GLY A 347 16.24 -7.76 13.92
C GLY A 347 16.62 -9.00 13.14
N GLY A 348 17.86 -9.01 12.66
CA GLY A 348 18.39 -10.11 11.90
C GLY A 348 19.91 -10.19 11.93
N PHE A 349 20.36 -11.24 11.31
CA PHE A 349 21.77 -11.56 11.16
C PHE A 349 22.01 -12.25 9.83
N GLU A 350 23.08 -11.89 9.17
CA GLU A 350 23.53 -12.50 7.93
C GLU A 350 25.00 -12.88 7.99
N ALA A 351 25.33 -14.05 7.46
CA ALA A 351 26.69 -14.49 7.20
C ALA A 351 26.89 -14.68 5.70
N GLY A 352 27.94 -14.09 5.15
CA GLY A 352 28.32 -14.20 3.74
C GLY A 352 29.64 -14.94 3.58
N THR A 353 29.69 -15.83 2.58
CA THR A 353 30.90 -16.56 2.18
C THR A 353 31.23 -16.21 0.73
N PRO A 354 32.11 -15.23 0.49
CA PRO A 354 32.55 -14.87 -0.85
C PRO A 354 33.43 -15.96 -1.47
N ASP A 355 33.40 -16.12 -2.79
CA ASP A 355 34.32 -17.01 -3.54
C ASP A 355 35.76 -16.62 -3.39
N SER A 356 36.02 -15.36 -3.09
CA SER A 356 37.35 -14.82 -2.83
C SER A 356 37.30 -13.76 -1.73
N GLY A 357 38.27 -13.79 -0.82
CA GLY A 357 38.34 -12.87 0.32
C GLY A 357 37.97 -13.54 1.63
N SER A 358 37.61 -12.73 2.62
CA SER A 358 37.19 -13.20 3.95
C SER A 358 35.68 -13.31 4.04
N ASP A 359 35.21 -14.23 4.84
CA ASP A 359 33.80 -14.31 5.23
C ASP A 359 33.35 -12.99 5.81
N THR A 360 32.06 -12.71 5.67
CA THR A 360 31.47 -11.46 6.14
C THR A 360 30.29 -11.75 7.08
N THR A 361 30.02 -10.81 7.97
CA THR A 361 28.81 -10.81 8.79
C THR A 361 28.18 -9.43 8.80
N GLN A 362 26.86 -9.40 8.96
CA GLN A 362 26.12 -8.18 9.27
C GLN A 362 24.92 -8.50 10.14
N TRP A 363 24.42 -7.51 10.85
CA TRP A 363 23.25 -7.63 11.69
C TRP A 363 22.61 -6.27 11.91
N ALA A 364 21.30 -6.27 12.18
CA ALA A 364 20.62 -5.09 12.68
C ALA A 364 19.56 -5.47 13.71
N PHE A 365 19.22 -4.50 14.56
CA PHE A 365 18.17 -4.58 15.55
C PHE A 365 17.44 -3.25 15.64
N GLY A 366 16.11 -3.30 15.66
CA GLY A 366 15.24 -2.14 15.73
C GLY A 366 14.09 -2.32 16.71
N ILE A 367 13.61 -1.18 17.17
CA ILE A 367 12.42 -1.06 18.01
C ILE A 367 11.55 0.00 17.39
N SER A 368 10.27 -0.33 17.17
CA SER A 368 9.25 0.63 16.76
C SER A 368 8.13 0.62 17.80
N THR A 369 7.72 1.79 18.29
CA THR A 369 6.68 1.91 19.32
C THR A 369 5.74 3.06 19.03
N GLU A 370 4.46 2.86 19.29
CA GLU A 370 3.48 3.95 19.20
C GLU A 370 3.75 4.97 20.32
N LEU A 371 3.88 6.22 19.93
CA LEU A 371 4.10 7.35 20.83
C LEU A 371 3.17 8.52 20.44
N GLY A 372 2.12 8.74 21.20
CA GLY A 372 1.10 9.73 20.86
C GLY A 372 0.28 9.29 19.63
N GLU A 373 0.28 10.08 18.59
CA GLU A 373 -0.41 9.79 17.33
C GLU A 373 0.53 9.21 16.25
N GLY A 374 1.82 9.05 16.57
CA GLY A 374 2.83 8.58 15.63
C GLY A 374 3.64 7.41 16.15
N THR A 375 4.61 6.96 15.35
CA THR A 375 5.50 5.82 15.64
C THR A 375 6.93 6.30 15.79
N LEU A 376 7.52 6.02 16.94
CA LEU A 376 8.94 6.24 17.22
C LEU A 376 9.72 4.95 16.88
N SER A 377 10.73 5.08 16.03
CA SER A 377 11.62 3.98 15.65
C SER A 377 13.06 4.30 16.00
N ALA A 378 13.79 3.31 16.51
CA ALA A 378 15.20 3.41 16.84
C ALA A 378 15.91 2.13 16.41
N ASN A 379 16.97 2.26 15.61
CA ASN A 379 17.64 1.16 14.98
C ASN A 379 19.17 1.24 15.20
N ILE A 380 19.79 0.07 15.26
CA ILE A 380 21.25 -0.10 15.36
C ILE A 380 21.66 -1.37 14.61
N GLY A 381 22.80 -1.33 13.96
CA GLY A 381 23.40 -2.51 13.34
C GLY A 381 24.79 -2.25 12.82
N THR A 382 25.38 -3.22 12.14
CA THR A 382 26.63 -3.01 11.41
C THR A 382 26.37 -2.10 10.22
N ASN A 383 27.31 -1.21 9.93
CA ASN A 383 27.23 -0.36 8.74
C ASN A 383 27.66 -1.13 7.50
N GLY A 384 26.75 -2.02 7.02
CA GLY A 384 26.99 -2.97 5.96
C GLY A 384 27.73 -4.25 6.40
N LYS A 385 28.25 -4.97 5.42
CA LYS A 385 28.98 -6.25 5.63
C LYS A 385 30.35 -6.00 6.23
N ILE A 386 30.65 -6.65 7.34
CA ILE A 386 31.93 -6.59 8.03
C ILE A 386 32.74 -7.87 7.70
N ALA A 387 33.91 -7.72 7.09
CA ALA A 387 34.78 -8.85 6.80
C ALA A 387 35.39 -9.43 8.08
N GLU A 388 35.63 -10.72 8.09
CA GLU A 388 36.29 -11.39 9.22
C GLU A 388 37.64 -10.70 9.59
N ASN A 389 37.85 -10.39 10.86
CA ASN A 389 38.98 -9.65 11.43
C ASN A 389 39.08 -8.17 10.99
N ALA A 390 38.08 -7.60 10.32
CA ALA A 390 37.99 -6.17 10.10
C ALA A 390 37.51 -5.45 11.36
N GLU A 391 37.70 -4.14 11.41
CA GLU A 391 37.10 -3.28 12.42
C GLU A 391 35.60 -3.25 12.21
N GLU A 392 34.81 -3.49 13.27
CA GLU A 392 33.38 -3.36 13.22
C GLU A 392 32.99 -1.87 13.21
N ILE A 393 32.14 -1.49 12.27
CA ILE A 393 31.55 -0.16 12.17
C ILE A 393 30.04 -0.28 12.25
N TYR A 394 29.40 0.70 12.84
CA TYR A 394 27.98 0.67 13.16
C TYR A 394 27.21 1.81 12.51
N ALA A 395 25.92 1.57 12.32
CA ALA A 395 24.95 2.58 11.95
C ALA A 395 23.85 2.64 13.01
N TYR A 396 23.33 3.84 13.20
CA TYR A 396 22.28 4.15 14.16
C TYR A 396 21.31 5.12 13.54
N ASP A 397 20.02 4.92 13.69
CA ASP A 397 19.03 5.92 13.36
C ASP A 397 17.91 6.02 14.41
N LEU A 398 17.30 7.18 14.42
CA LEU A 398 16.12 7.49 15.23
C LEU A 398 15.16 8.31 14.35
N SER A 399 13.94 7.87 14.23
CA SER A 399 12.91 8.53 13.45
C SER A 399 11.58 8.57 14.21
N TYR A 400 10.75 9.54 13.88
CA TYR A 400 9.40 9.62 14.40
C TYR A 400 8.43 9.90 13.26
N GLU A 401 7.69 8.90 12.84
CA GLU A 401 6.67 9.04 11.82
C GLU A 401 5.38 9.57 12.44
N TYR A 402 4.96 10.76 12.00
CA TYR A 402 3.72 11.39 12.42
C TYR A 402 2.72 11.41 11.27
N PRO A 403 1.58 10.70 11.36
CA PRO A 403 0.53 10.74 10.34
C PRO A 403 -0.19 12.11 10.39
N ILE A 404 -0.20 12.82 9.28
CA ILE A 404 -0.95 14.07 9.14
C ILE A 404 -2.41 13.76 8.75
N ASN A 405 -2.59 12.73 7.93
CA ASN A 405 -3.87 12.14 7.54
C ASN A 405 -3.60 10.76 6.92
N ASP A 406 -4.66 10.08 6.46
CA ASP A 406 -4.60 8.70 5.92
C ASP A 406 -3.65 8.53 4.71
N SER A 407 -3.25 9.60 4.07
CA SER A 407 -2.42 9.59 2.85
C SER A 407 -1.15 10.44 2.96
N MET A 408 -0.82 10.93 4.14
CA MET A 408 0.34 11.80 4.33
C MET A 408 0.95 11.63 5.70
N SER A 409 2.26 11.43 5.76
CA SER A 409 3.04 11.47 7.00
C SER A 409 4.24 12.42 6.90
N ILE A 410 4.78 12.80 8.04
CA ILE A 410 6.05 13.50 8.18
C ILE A 410 6.92 12.77 9.18
N THR A 411 8.17 12.49 8.78
CA THR A 411 9.13 11.70 9.56
C THR A 411 10.41 12.50 9.77
N PRO A 412 10.53 13.31 10.84
CA PRO A 412 11.82 13.81 11.28
C PRO A 412 12.72 12.66 11.72
N PHE A 413 14.00 12.74 11.39
CA PHE A 413 14.99 11.72 11.71
C PHE A 413 16.37 12.30 11.99
N VAL A 414 17.18 11.50 12.67
CA VAL A 414 18.62 11.67 12.84
C VAL A 414 19.32 10.35 12.66
N TYR A 415 20.56 10.35 12.14
CA TYR A 415 21.33 9.13 12.01
C TYR A 415 22.83 9.37 12.19
N ILE A 416 23.55 8.28 12.47
CA ILE A 416 25.01 8.21 12.53
C ILE A 416 25.42 6.94 11.78
N SER A 417 26.40 7.07 10.88
CA SER A 417 27.04 5.93 10.20
C SER A 417 28.56 6.03 10.40
N GLU A 418 29.12 5.08 11.11
CA GLU A 418 30.56 5.00 11.32
C GLU A 418 31.27 4.65 9.99
N THR A 419 32.47 5.19 9.77
CA THR A 419 33.24 4.99 8.54
C THR A 419 34.62 4.47 8.84
N THR A 420 35.03 3.37 8.19
CA THR A 420 36.32 2.73 8.38
C THR A 420 37.48 3.67 8.01
N GLY A 421 38.48 3.73 8.87
CA GLY A 421 39.72 4.46 8.57
C GLY A 421 39.65 5.97 8.68
N THR A 422 38.57 6.50 9.20
CA THR A 422 38.38 7.91 9.51
C THR A 422 38.07 8.11 11.00
N THR A 423 38.36 9.29 11.52
CA THR A 423 38.00 9.67 12.90
C THR A 423 36.69 10.49 12.96
N VAL A 424 36.05 10.66 11.83
CA VAL A 424 34.79 11.44 11.69
C VAL A 424 33.77 10.56 11.06
N ASP A 425 32.70 10.30 11.80
CA ASP A 425 31.54 9.54 11.35
C ASP A 425 30.66 10.41 10.44
N THR A 426 29.88 9.78 9.61
CA THR A 426 28.82 10.46 8.87
C THR A 426 27.63 10.65 9.80
N THR A 427 27.18 11.89 9.98
CA THR A 427 26.00 12.20 10.78
C THR A 427 25.01 13.01 9.97
N GLY A 428 23.74 12.73 10.10
CA GLY A 428 22.71 13.45 9.37
C GLY A 428 21.42 13.66 10.17
N ALA A 429 20.68 14.66 9.73
CA ALA A 429 19.37 14.97 10.25
C ALA A 429 18.48 15.53 9.15
N GLY A 430 17.20 15.22 9.19
CA GLY A 430 16.26 15.71 8.20
C GLY A 430 14.80 15.44 8.58
N ALA A 431 13.94 15.71 7.62
CA ALA A 431 12.55 15.31 7.67
C ALA A 431 12.11 14.82 6.30
N PHE A 432 11.46 13.68 6.29
CA PHE A 432 10.84 13.08 5.13
C PHE A 432 9.33 13.32 5.17
N VAL A 433 8.73 13.73 4.07
CA VAL A 433 7.28 13.87 3.92
C VAL A 433 6.84 12.91 2.84
N SER A 434 6.02 11.94 3.20
CA SER A 434 5.47 10.95 2.26
C SER A 434 4.00 11.21 1.96
N PHE A 435 3.62 10.89 0.75
CA PHE A 435 2.25 10.92 0.25
C PHE A 435 1.95 9.59 -0.44
N SER A 436 0.76 9.03 -0.20
CA SER A 436 0.22 7.88 -0.92
C SER A 436 -1.10 8.24 -1.61
N PHE A 437 -1.35 7.72 -2.78
CA PHE A 437 -2.57 7.98 -3.56
C PHE A 437 -3.00 6.78 -4.41
#